data_df6bfb7ff3dad923e969e67964149ba5
#
_entry.id   df6bfb7ff3dad923e969e67964149ba5
#
_cell.length_a   1.000
_cell.length_b   1.000
_cell.length_c   1.000
_cell.angle_alpha   90.00
_cell.angle_beta   90.00
_cell.angle_gamma   90.00
#
_symmetry.space_group_name_H-M   'P 1'
#
loop_
_entity.id
_entity.type
_entity.pdbx_description
1 polymer ?
#
loop_
_entity_poly.entity_id
_entity_poly.type
_entity_poly.pdbx_seq_one_letter_code
_entity_poly.pdbx_strand_id
1 'polypeptide(L)'
;MKNILYSVLFLILVSCNTKQAETLKWTEEEKDLTYKECITYTMDIMDMNIDESDSYCQCSIDVLTANFENNEDARVEIGKDKSLRLLFKDCEN
;
A
#
# COMPACT_ATOMS: atom_id res chain seq x y z
N MET A 1 -37.49 12.41 22.77
CA MET A 1 -36.95 13.09 21.58
C MET A 1 -35.48 13.33 21.68
N LYS A 2 -34.99 13.87 22.78
CA LYS A 2 -33.53 14.13 22.91
C LYS A 2 -32.68 12.87 22.81
N ASN A 3 -33.17 11.76 23.32
CA ASN A 3 -32.45 10.49 23.30
C ASN A 3 -32.20 9.98 21.89
N ILE A 4 -33.12 10.28 20.98
CA ILE A 4 -32.99 9.85 19.58
C ILE A 4 -31.83 10.57 18.90
N LEU A 5 -31.67 11.86 19.20
CA LEU A 5 -30.57 12.66 18.61
C LEU A 5 -29.21 12.16 19.06
N TYR A 6 -29.08 11.80 20.32
CA TYR A 6 -27.83 11.25 20.82
C TYR A 6 -27.50 9.92 20.20
N SER A 7 -28.48 9.10 19.93
CA SER A 7 -28.28 7.82 19.26
C SER A 7 -27.73 8.00 17.85
N VAL A 8 -28.24 8.99 17.12
CA VAL A 8 -27.79 9.28 15.76
C VAL A 8 -26.33 9.74 15.77
N LEU A 9 -25.96 10.61 16.69
CA LEU A 9 -24.57 11.09 16.81
C LEU A 9 -23.63 9.94 17.12
N PHE A 10 -24.04 9.04 17.97
CA PHE A 10 -23.24 7.88 18.32
C PHE A 10 -22.98 6.98 17.12
N LEU A 11 -23.97 6.77 16.27
CA LEU A 11 -23.82 5.97 15.06
C LEU A 11 -22.84 6.59 14.08
N ILE A 12 -22.82 7.90 13.96
CA ILE A 12 -21.87 8.60 13.08
C ILE A 12 -20.42 8.36 13.54
N LEU A 13 -20.18 8.41 14.84
CA LEU A 13 -18.86 8.16 15.41
C LEU A 13 -18.39 6.74 15.12
N VAL A 14 -19.28 5.76 15.22
CA VAL A 14 -18.94 4.37 14.91
C VAL A 14 -18.54 4.22 13.45
N SER A 15 -19.21 4.89 12.53
CA SER A 15 -18.89 4.86 11.12
C SER A 15 -17.50 5.41 10.84
N CYS A 16 -17.10 6.48 11.50
CA CYS A 16 -15.77 7.05 11.35
C CYS A 16 -14.68 6.07 11.81
N ASN A 17 -14.92 5.39 12.92
CA ASN A 17 -13.97 4.39 13.42
C ASN A 17 -13.78 3.24 12.44
N THR A 18 -14.85 2.82 11.79
CA THR A 18 -14.80 1.76 10.80
C THR A 18 -13.92 2.14 9.63
N LYS A 19 -14.00 3.38 9.16
CA LYS A 19 -13.16 3.87 8.07
C LYS A 19 -11.69 3.87 8.43
N GLN A 20 -11.36 4.24 9.65
CA GLN A 20 -9.97 4.22 10.11
C GLN A 20 -9.39 2.81 10.10
N ALA A 21 -10.19 1.83 10.51
CA ALA A 21 -9.75 0.44 10.50
C ALA A 21 -9.43 -0.05 9.09
N GLU A 22 -10.18 0.39 8.08
CA GLU A 22 -9.96 0.01 6.69
C GLU A 22 -8.67 0.55 6.11
N THR A 23 -8.21 1.71 6.58
CA THR A 23 -6.98 2.33 6.05
C THR A 23 -5.71 1.67 6.54
N LEU A 24 -5.78 0.76 7.50
CA LEU A 24 -4.62 0.08 8.06
C LEU A 24 -4.11 -1.08 7.21
N LYS A 25 -4.86 -1.50 6.20
CA LYS A 25 -4.48 -2.65 5.36
C LYS A 25 -4.38 -2.25 3.90
N TRP A 26 -3.63 -3.04 3.14
CA TRP A 26 -3.56 -2.86 1.70
C TRP A 26 -4.92 -3.07 1.06
N THR A 27 -5.41 -2.05 0.36
CA THR A 27 -6.62 -2.14 -0.43
C THR A 27 -6.26 -2.48 -1.86
N GLU A 28 -7.23 -2.93 -2.65
CA GLU A 28 -6.98 -3.18 -4.07
C GLU A 28 -6.58 -1.90 -4.80
N GLU A 29 -7.16 -0.77 -4.38
CA GLU A 29 -6.82 0.53 -4.94
C GLU A 29 -5.37 0.91 -4.65
N GLU A 30 -4.91 0.70 -3.41
CA GLU A 30 -3.52 0.98 -3.04
C GLU A 30 -2.54 0.10 -3.82
N LYS A 31 -2.87 -1.17 -3.97
CA LYS A 31 -2.02 -2.10 -4.74
C LYS A 31 -1.93 -1.66 -6.20
N ASP A 32 -3.05 -1.26 -6.78
CA ASP A 32 -3.09 -0.82 -8.17
C ASP A 32 -2.27 0.44 -8.38
N LEU A 33 -2.40 1.42 -7.50
CA LEU A 33 -1.62 2.65 -7.58
C LEU A 33 -0.13 2.36 -7.40
N THR A 34 0.23 1.51 -6.45
CA THR A 34 1.61 1.14 -6.20
C THR A 34 2.20 0.40 -7.41
N TYR A 35 1.41 -0.47 -8.02
CA TYR A 35 1.82 -1.16 -9.22
C TYR A 35 2.10 -0.20 -10.37
N LYS A 36 1.22 0.76 -10.60
CA LYS A 36 1.40 1.76 -11.67
C LYS A 36 2.62 2.62 -11.43
N GLU A 37 2.86 3.05 -10.19
CA GLU A 37 4.05 3.80 -9.85
C GLU A 37 5.31 2.96 -10.08
N CYS A 38 5.25 1.69 -9.72
CA CYS A 38 6.36 0.76 -9.93
C CYS A 38 6.67 0.60 -11.42
N ILE A 39 5.67 0.42 -12.26
CA ILE A 39 5.85 0.29 -13.71
C ILE A 39 6.55 1.53 -14.28
N THR A 40 6.07 2.72 -13.89
CA THR A 40 6.68 3.96 -14.34
C THR A 40 8.15 4.05 -13.92
N TYR A 41 8.43 3.74 -12.67
CA TYR A 41 9.80 3.80 -12.15
C TYR A 41 10.72 2.79 -12.86
N THR A 42 10.28 1.55 -13.01
CA THR A 42 11.13 0.51 -13.60
C THR A 42 11.39 0.76 -15.08
N MET A 43 10.43 1.30 -15.80
CA MET A 43 10.64 1.61 -17.23
C MET A 43 11.48 2.87 -17.43
N ASP A 44 11.24 3.91 -16.63
CA ASP A 44 11.89 5.20 -16.81
C ASP A 44 13.28 5.27 -16.17
N ILE A 45 13.43 4.68 -15.00
CA ILE A 45 14.68 4.80 -14.22
C ILE A 45 15.56 3.55 -14.36
N MET A 46 14.95 2.37 -14.34
CA MET A 46 15.69 1.11 -14.40
C MET A 46 15.84 0.58 -15.84
N ASP A 47 15.23 1.27 -16.80
CA ASP A 47 15.32 0.94 -18.22
C ASP A 47 14.84 -0.48 -18.55
N MET A 48 13.84 -0.95 -17.86
CA MET A 48 13.23 -2.25 -18.10
C MET A 48 12.17 -2.16 -19.21
N ASN A 49 12.00 -3.25 -19.97
CA ASN A 49 10.86 -3.33 -20.89
C ASN A 49 9.59 -3.65 -20.11
N ILE A 50 8.43 -3.64 -20.80
CA ILE A 50 7.15 -3.81 -20.11
C ILE A 50 7.00 -5.18 -19.45
N ASP A 51 7.51 -6.23 -20.08
CA ASP A 51 7.43 -7.59 -19.51
C ASP A 51 8.28 -7.73 -18.26
N GLU A 52 9.48 -7.19 -18.29
CA GLU A 52 10.37 -7.18 -17.13
C GLU A 52 9.80 -6.33 -16.00
N SER A 53 9.23 -5.17 -16.34
CA SER A 53 8.62 -4.27 -15.38
C SER A 53 7.42 -4.92 -14.71
N ASP A 54 6.56 -5.58 -15.49
CA ASP A 54 5.39 -6.25 -14.94
C ASP A 54 5.79 -7.34 -13.95
N SER A 55 6.74 -8.19 -14.33
CA SER A 55 7.21 -9.27 -13.46
C SER A 55 7.85 -8.73 -12.18
N TYR A 56 8.70 -7.73 -12.30
CA TYR A 56 9.35 -7.10 -11.16
C TYR A 56 8.33 -6.45 -10.23
N CYS A 57 7.36 -5.72 -10.79
CA CYS A 57 6.39 -4.99 -9.99
C CYS A 57 5.40 -5.92 -9.30
N GLN A 58 4.98 -7.01 -9.94
CA GLN A 58 4.14 -7.99 -9.26
C GLN A 58 4.86 -8.63 -8.09
N CYS A 59 6.12 -9.02 -8.29
CA CYS A 59 6.95 -9.53 -7.21
C CYS A 59 7.09 -8.50 -6.07
N SER A 60 7.33 -7.25 -6.42
CA SER A 60 7.47 -6.16 -5.44
C SER A 60 6.20 -5.94 -4.63
N ILE A 61 5.04 -6.01 -5.25
CA ILE A 61 3.76 -5.89 -4.54
C ILE A 61 3.59 -7.03 -3.53
N ASP A 62 3.95 -8.25 -3.93
CA ASP A 62 3.89 -9.40 -3.01
C ASP A 62 4.81 -9.20 -1.81
N VAL A 63 6.02 -8.68 -2.04
CA VAL A 63 6.97 -8.39 -0.96
C VAL A 63 6.41 -7.31 -0.04
N LEU A 64 5.86 -6.25 -0.60
CA LEU A 64 5.31 -5.14 0.18
C LEU A 64 4.13 -5.59 1.05
N THR A 65 3.21 -6.33 0.46
CA THR A 65 2.02 -6.78 1.18
C THR A 65 2.33 -7.82 2.24
N ALA A 66 3.40 -8.58 2.06
CA ALA A 66 3.84 -9.57 3.05
C ALA A 66 4.58 -8.96 4.24
N ASN A 67 5.26 -7.82 4.04
CA ASN A 67 6.14 -7.24 5.05
C ASN A 67 5.62 -5.97 5.70
N PHE A 68 4.67 -5.28 5.09
CA PHE A 68 4.13 -4.00 5.59
C PHE A 68 2.62 -4.03 5.60
N GLU A 69 2.01 -3.28 6.50
CA GLU A 69 0.55 -3.27 6.64
C GLU A 69 -0.15 -2.47 5.56
N ASN A 70 0.49 -1.41 5.05
CA ASN A 70 -0.07 -0.57 4.00
C ASN A 70 1.04 0.17 3.27
N ASN A 71 0.68 0.90 2.22
CA ASN A 71 1.64 1.62 1.39
C ASN A 71 2.40 2.69 2.18
N GLU A 72 1.71 3.41 3.05
CA GLU A 72 2.33 4.46 3.85
C GLU A 72 3.36 3.89 4.80
N ASP A 73 3.02 2.78 5.46
CA ASP A 73 3.94 2.09 6.36
C ASP A 73 5.19 1.63 5.62
N ALA A 74 5.02 1.08 4.43
CA ALA A 74 6.14 0.66 3.59
C ALA A 74 7.06 1.82 3.25
N ARG A 75 6.50 2.96 2.85
CA ARG A 75 7.29 4.14 2.50
C ARG A 75 8.08 4.67 3.68
N VAL A 76 7.45 4.72 4.85
CA VAL A 76 8.09 5.23 6.06
C VAL A 76 9.23 4.31 6.50
N GLU A 77 8.96 3.01 6.57
CA GLU A 77 9.96 2.05 7.04
C GLU A 77 11.15 1.93 6.07
N ILE A 78 10.89 1.85 4.77
CA ILE A 78 11.96 1.78 3.77
C ILE A 78 12.77 3.07 3.75
N GLY A 79 12.12 4.21 3.99
CA GLY A 79 12.82 5.49 4.08
C GLY A 79 13.75 5.58 5.27
N LYS A 80 13.40 4.94 6.39
CA LYS A 80 14.22 4.93 7.61
C LYS A 80 15.37 3.94 7.53
N ASP A 81 15.11 2.78 6.94
CA ASP A 81 16.09 1.69 6.89
C ASP A 81 16.27 1.22 5.44
N LYS A 82 17.31 1.71 4.81
CA LYS A 82 17.59 1.40 3.41
C LYS A 82 17.93 -0.07 3.19
N SER A 83 18.29 -0.80 4.24
CA SER A 83 18.57 -2.23 4.11
C SER A 83 17.31 -3.02 3.73
N LEU A 84 16.13 -2.47 4.00
CA LEU A 84 14.87 -3.11 3.61
C LEU A 84 14.72 -3.23 2.08
N ARG A 85 15.48 -2.47 1.32
CA ARG A 85 15.50 -2.59 -0.14
C ARG A 85 16.00 -3.95 -0.59
N LEU A 86 16.76 -4.65 0.25
CA LEU A 86 17.23 -5.99 -0.04
C LEU A 86 16.09 -7.00 -0.16
N LEU A 87 14.93 -6.69 0.41
CA LEU A 87 13.75 -7.55 0.28
C LEU A 87 13.34 -7.73 -1.18
N PHE A 88 13.66 -6.76 -2.03
CA PHE A 88 13.29 -6.79 -3.45
C PHE A 88 14.34 -7.42 -4.35
N LYS A 89 15.44 -7.86 -3.78
CA LYS A 89 16.55 -8.39 -4.55
C LYS A 89 16.15 -9.61 -5.40
N ASP A 90 15.33 -10.47 -4.84
CA ASP A 90 14.86 -11.67 -5.53
C ASP A 90 13.93 -11.33 -6.70
N CYS A 91 13.39 -10.13 -6.71
CA CYS A 91 12.52 -9.69 -7.79
C CYS A 91 13.29 -9.21 -9.03
N GLU A 92 14.58 -8.96 -8.89
CA GLU A 92 15.41 -8.41 -9.97
C GLU A 92 15.75 -9.43 -11.05
N ASN A 93 15.48 -10.67 -10.81
CA ASN A 93 15.70 -11.72 -11.79
C ASN A 93 14.44 -11.94 -12.62
#